data_b42056eab5c1fcc50351e66ddd9383ee
#
_entry.id   b42056eab5c1fcc50351e66ddd9383ee
#
_cell.length_a   1.000
_cell.length_b   1.000
_cell.length_c   1.000
_cell.angle_alpha   90.00
_cell.angle_beta   90.00
_cell.angle_gamma   90.00
#
_symmetry.space_group_name_H-M   'P 1'
#
loop_
_entity.id
_entity.type
_entity.pdbx_description
1 polymer ?
#
loop_
_entity_poly.entity_id
_entity_poly.type
_entity_poly.pdbx_seq_one_letter_code
_entity_poly.pdbx_strand_id
1 'polypeptide(L)'
;MALSYKGLDFVREPIMSDLDGVNGKLRKIAQSQPIHISNQINHLLSNLGKGIRPIVTLLASKFHDNDGSKPEIVASAVELLHIATLVHDDVVDEADTRRGVATINKLWDQRTAVVTGDYLFAKSATLVCETNNIRVIKRFSETIMDLSSGQLNELYMAYNVNQTKDGYLNCISLKTGSLFETACETGAIASGADEKISEPLKYFGRNLGIAFQIIDDILDVDGSQIETGKPIGQDLAHGIMTLPTLLAINKSNGEHPITDLFNNSYDQKLLAECVRFVQDKDVLEQCYQIAQDYCEMALDSLRKLDSNRCQDSLIELVNCVINRRM
;
A
#
# COMPACT_ATOMS: atom_id res chain seq x y z
N MET A 1 -8.15 6.25 12.11
CA MET A 1 -9.18 5.23 12.41
C MET A 1 -8.96 4.00 11.55
N ALA A 2 -8.96 2.82 12.11
CA ALA A 2 -8.91 1.61 11.29
C ALA A 2 -10.16 1.55 10.40
N LEU A 3 -10.01 1.13 9.12
CA LEU A 3 -11.15 0.77 8.25
C LEU A 3 -12.24 0.10 9.09
N SER A 4 -13.50 0.58 9.02
CA SER A 4 -14.58 0.04 9.82
C SER A 4 -14.65 -1.48 9.65
N TYR A 5 -14.66 -2.23 10.75
CA TYR A 5 -14.76 -3.70 10.70
C TYR A 5 -15.98 -4.16 9.93
N LYS A 6 -17.13 -3.48 10.09
CA LYS A 6 -18.38 -3.81 9.40
C LYS A 6 -18.29 -3.65 7.88
N GLY A 7 -17.62 -2.60 7.38
CA GLY A 7 -17.41 -2.41 5.93
C GLY A 7 -16.52 -3.50 5.34
N LEU A 8 -15.43 -3.87 6.04
CA LEU A 8 -14.53 -4.94 5.57
C LEU A 8 -15.17 -6.33 5.58
N ASP A 9 -16.09 -6.63 6.50
CA ASP A 9 -16.81 -7.90 6.51
C ASP A 9 -17.69 -8.04 5.26
N PHE A 10 -18.39 -6.97 4.86
CA PHE A 10 -19.14 -6.93 3.60
C PHE A 10 -18.23 -7.11 2.39
N VAL A 11 -17.07 -6.42 2.37
CA VAL A 11 -16.11 -6.51 1.26
C VAL A 11 -15.55 -7.93 1.09
N ARG A 12 -15.32 -8.65 2.18
CA ARG A 12 -14.73 -10.01 2.19
C ARG A 12 -15.74 -11.10 1.88
N GLU A 13 -17.00 -10.87 2.16
CA GLU A 13 -18.03 -11.90 2.15
C GLU A 13 -18.05 -12.74 0.85
N PRO A 14 -18.00 -12.15 -0.38
CA PRO A 14 -18.06 -12.96 -1.61
C PRO A 14 -16.79 -13.77 -1.91
N ILE A 15 -15.69 -13.55 -1.16
CA ILE A 15 -14.39 -14.17 -1.39
C ILE A 15 -13.81 -14.87 -0.15
N MET A 16 -14.63 -15.13 0.88
CA MET A 16 -14.11 -15.69 2.14
C MET A 16 -13.39 -17.03 1.95
N SER A 17 -13.95 -17.93 1.14
CA SER A 17 -13.33 -19.24 0.84
C SER A 17 -11.98 -19.09 0.14
N ASP A 18 -11.88 -18.15 -0.81
CA ASP A 18 -10.64 -17.91 -1.55
C ASP A 18 -9.58 -17.28 -0.62
N LEU A 19 -9.99 -16.39 0.31
CA LEU A 19 -9.09 -15.82 1.33
C LEU A 19 -8.53 -16.90 2.28
N ASP A 20 -9.35 -17.88 2.65
CA ASP A 20 -8.89 -19.03 3.43
C ASP A 20 -7.86 -19.85 2.65
N GLY A 21 -8.06 -20.01 1.34
CA GLY A 21 -7.11 -20.63 0.43
C GLY A 21 -5.77 -19.88 0.39
N VAL A 22 -5.79 -18.56 0.26
CA VAL A 22 -4.60 -17.69 0.32
C VAL A 22 -3.87 -17.83 1.65
N ASN A 23 -4.59 -17.74 2.78
CA ASN A 23 -4.00 -17.89 4.12
C ASN A 23 -3.38 -19.30 4.30
N GLY A 24 -4.03 -20.32 3.78
CA GLY A 24 -3.51 -21.70 3.78
C GLY A 24 -2.21 -21.82 2.98
N LYS A 25 -2.11 -21.19 1.80
CA LYS A 25 -0.89 -21.18 0.97
C LYS A 25 0.25 -20.44 1.69
N LEU A 26 0.00 -19.27 2.27
CA LEU A 26 1.00 -18.51 3.01
C LEU A 26 1.56 -19.29 4.20
N ARG A 27 0.70 -19.95 4.99
CA ARG A 27 1.13 -20.81 6.09
C ARG A 27 1.97 -22.00 5.64
N LYS A 28 1.59 -22.66 4.52
CA LYS A 28 2.38 -23.78 3.94
C LYS A 28 3.77 -23.31 3.51
N ILE A 29 3.90 -22.11 2.96
CA ILE A 29 5.21 -21.55 2.60
C ILE A 29 6.11 -21.43 3.82
N ALA A 30 5.61 -20.92 4.94
CA ALA A 30 6.37 -20.83 6.19
C ALA A 30 6.77 -22.23 6.70
N GLN A 31 5.84 -23.18 6.73
CA GLN A 31 6.05 -24.52 7.28
C GLN A 31 7.01 -25.38 6.45
N SER A 32 7.14 -25.14 5.16
CA SER A 32 8.02 -25.89 4.25
C SER A 32 9.50 -25.50 4.33
N GLN A 33 9.87 -24.53 5.19
CA GLN A 33 11.21 -23.99 5.30
C GLN A 33 11.98 -24.57 6.51
N PRO A 34 13.32 -24.50 6.50
CA PRO A 34 14.13 -24.73 7.69
C PRO A 34 13.67 -23.83 8.85
N ILE A 35 13.80 -24.31 10.08
CA ILE A 35 13.19 -23.69 11.26
C ILE A 35 13.55 -22.20 11.44
N HIS A 36 14.79 -21.80 11.13
CA HIS A 36 15.22 -20.41 11.25
C HIS A 36 14.50 -19.49 10.24
N ILE A 37 14.26 -19.93 9.00
CA ILE A 37 13.50 -19.18 7.98
C ILE A 37 12.00 -19.24 8.33
N SER A 38 11.51 -20.40 8.73
CA SER A 38 10.11 -20.58 9.16
C SER A 38 9.73 -19.65 10.29
N ASN A 39 10.60 -19.44 11.28
CA ASN A 39 10.34 -18.53 12.40
C ASN A 39 10.19 -17.08 11.94
N GLN A 40 11.03 -16.60 11.03
CA GLN A 40 10.95 -15.26 10.47
C GLN A 40 9.65 -15.07 9.67
N ILE A 41 9.32 -16.00 8.77
CA ILE A 41 8.09 -15.93 7.98
C ILE A 41 6.86 -16.00 8.88
N ASN A 42 6.81 -16.90 9.87
CA ASN A 42 5.69 -16.99 10.80
C ASN A 42 5.53 -15.71 11.63
N HIS A 43 6.63 -15.06 12.04
CA HIS A 43 6.57 -13.77 12.71
C HIS A 43 5.89 -12.71 11.82
N LEU A 44 6.28 -12.61 10.55
CA LEU A 44 5.66 -11.69 9.60
C LEU A 44 4.19 -12.04 9.33
N LEU A 45 3.85 -13.31 9.15
CA LEU A 45 2.48 -13.76 8.90
C LEU A 45 1.56 -13.62 10.12
N SER A 46 2.10 -13.65 11.35
CA SER A 46 1.30 -13.43 12.56
C SER A 46 0.83 -11.98 12.73
N ASN A 47 1.47 -11.05 12.02
CA ASN A 47 1.17 -9.62 12.07
C ASN A 47 0.70 -9.07 10.71
N LEU A 48 0.03 -9.91 9.93
CA LEU A 48 -0.62 -9.47 8.69
C LEU A 48 -1.63 -8.36 9.00
N GLY A 49 -1.64 -7.34 8.16
CA GLY A 49 -2.64 -6.28 8.26
C GLY A 49 -4.02 -6.77 7.80
N LYS A 50 -4.78 -5.87 7.22
CA LYS A 50 -6.13 -6.16 6.76
C LYS A 50 -6.20 -6.99 5.47
N GLY A 51 -5.06 -7.27 4.84
CA GLY A 51 -4.96 -8.05 3.60
C GLY A 51 -5.71 -7.41 2.42
N ILE A 52 -5.66 -6.07 2.30
CA ILE A 52 -6.42 -5.36 1.26
C ILE A 52 -5.98 -5.80 -0.15
N ARG A 53 -4.68 -6.04 -0.36
CA ARG A 53 -4.16 -6.43 -1.67
C ARG A 53 -4.64 -7.81 -2.12
N PRO A 54 -4.57 -8.88 -1.30
CA PRO A 54 -5.26 -10.14 -1.61
C PRO A 54 -6.75 -9.98 -1.86
N ILE A 55 -7.44 -9.14 -1.07
CA ILE A 55 -8.88 -8.89 -1.23
C ILE A 55 -9.17 -8.33 -2.62
N VAL A 56 -8.51 -7.25 -3.04
CA VAL A 56 -8.76 -6.67 -4.36
C VAL A 56 -8.35 -7.60 -5.51
N THR A 57 -7.30 -8.43 -5.33
CA THR A 57 -6.91 -9.45 -6.31
C THR A 57 -8.04 -10.47 -6.51
N LEU A 58 -8.59 -10.99 -5.42
CA LEU A 58 -9.65 -11.99 -5.46
C LEU A 58 -10.97 -11.39 -5.97
N LEU A 59 -11.36 -10.20 -5.52
CA LEU A 59 -12.55 -9.51 -6.03
C LEU A 59 -12.43 -9.25 -7.54
N ALA A 60 -11.28 -8.78 -8.01
CA ALA A 60 -11.03 -8.55 -9.44
C ALA A 60 -11.12 -9.85 -10.27
N SER A 61 -10.76 -10.99 -9.70
CA SER A 61 -10.85 -12.28 -10.39
C SER A 61 -12.29 -12.75 -10.63
N LYS A 62 -13.26 -12.22 -9.88
CA LYS A 62 -14.68 -12.63 -9.97
C LYS A 62 -15.47 -11.90 -11.06
N PHE A 63 -14.82 -11.07 -11.87
CA PHE A 63 -15.43 -10.51 -13.08
C PHE A 63 -15.33 -11.45 -14.29
N HIS A 64 -14.74 -12.62 -14.11
CA HIS A 64 -14.72 -13.71 -15.08
C HIS A 64 -14.81 -15.04 -14.34
N ASP A 65 -15.56 -15.99 -14.89
CA ASP A 65 -15.73 -17.32 -14.30
C ASP A 65 -14.41 -18.09 -14.26
N ASN A 66 -14.08 -18.64 -13.09
CA ASN A 66 -12.85 -19.38 -12.87
C ASN A 66 -12.97 -20.35 -11.67
N ASP A 67 -12.05 -21.30 -11.58
CA ASP A 67 -11.98 -22.28 -10.49
C ASP A 67 -11.29 -21.74 -9.20
N GLY A 68 -10.84 -20.50 -9.20
CA GLY A 68 -10.16 -19.85 -8.07
C GLY A 68 -8.69 -20.21 -7.88
N SER A 69 -8.19 -21.28 -8.47
CA SER A 69 -6.84 -21.83 -8.19
C SER A 69 -5.71 -20.85 -8.54
N LYS A 70 -5.75 -20.21 -9.72
CA LYS A 70 -4.75 -19.25 -10.17
C LYS A 70 -4.88 -17.89 -9.49
N PRO A 71 -6.11 -17.30 -9.32
CA PRO A 71 -6.30 -16.10 -8.52
C PRO A 71 -5.75 -16.19 -7.10
N GLU A 72 -5.95 -17.33 -6.40
CA GLU A 72 -5.38 -17.52 -5.07
C GLU A 72 -3.84 -17.53 -5.07
N ILE A 73 -3.20 -18.13 -6.11
CA ILE A 73 -1.74 -18.09 -6.27
C ILE A 73 -1.28 -16.65 -6.41
N VAL A 74 -1.92 -15.87 -7.29
CA VAL A 74 -1.60 -14.47 -7.53
C VAL A 74 -1.81 -13.63 -6.27
N ALA A 75 -2.94 -13.80 -5.58
CA ALA A 75 -3.23 -13.08 -4.34
C ALA A 75 -2.18 -13.37 -3.25
N SER A 76 -1.74 -14.64 -3.15
CA SER A 76 -0.65 -15.02 -2.23
C SER A 76 0.68 -14.40 -2.63
N ALA A 77 1.00 -14.35 -3.93
CA ALA A 77 2.23 -13.73 -4.43
C ALA A 77 2.24 -12.21 -4.20
N VAL A 78 1.13 -11.53 -4.45
CA VAL A 78 0.98 -10.09 -4.20
C VAL A 78 1.16 -9.76 -2.71
N GLU A 79 0.60 -10.57 -1.81
CA GLU A 79 0.77 -10.36 -0.36
C GLU A 79 2.21 -10.63 0.08
N LEU A 80 2.87 -11.68 -0.43
CA LEU A 80 4.28 -11.92 -0.13
C LEU A 80 5.18 -10.80 -0.66
N LEU A 81 4.91 -10.30 -1.85
CA LEU A 81 5.62 -9.14 -2.40
C LEU A 81 5.46 -7.92 -1.48
N HIS A 82 4.22 -7.65 -1.03
CA HIS A 82 3.97 -6.57 -0.08
C HIS A 82 4.71 -6.76 1.26
N ILE A 83 4.71 -7.98 1.81
CA ILE A 83 5.45 -8.26 3.05
C ILE A 83 6.96 -8.05 2.83
N ALA A 84 7.50 -8.45 1.69
CA ALA A 84 8.91 -8.24 1.34
C ALA A 84 9.26 -6.75 1.31
N THR A 85 8.41 -5.91 0.67
CA THR A 85 8.63 -4.45 0.69
C THR A 85 8.60 -3.89 2.10
N LEU A 86 7.64 -4.32 2.95
CA LEU A 86 7.58 -3.85 4.33
C LEU A 86 8.83 -4.22 5.15
N VAL A 87 9.42 -5.41 4.91
CA VAL A 87 10.67 -5.81 5.59
C VAL A 87 11.84 -4.93 5.16
N HIS A 88 11.93 -4.59 3.87
CA HIS A 88 12.96 -3.69 3.37
C HIS A 88 12.73 -2.24 3.81
N ASP A 89 11.49 -1.77 3.81
CA ASP A 89 11.14 -0.44 4.33
C ASP A 89 11.53 -0.31 5.81
N ASP A 90 11.25 -1.33 6.65
CA ASP A 90 11.67 -1.33 8.06
C ASP A 90 13.19 -1.19 8.25
N VAL A 91 13.99 -1.70 7.31
CA VAL A 91 15.46 -1.52 7.33
C VAL A 91 15.85 -0.12 6.89
N VAL A 92 15.24 0.40 5.83
CA VAL A 92 15.51 1.74 5.28
C VAL A 92 15.11 2.82 6.29
N ASP A 93 13.96 2.65 6.95
CA ASP A 93 13.41 3.58 7.95
C ASP A 93 14.00 3.37 9.36
N GLU A 94 14.93 2.41 9.54
CA GLU A 94 15.49 2.01 10.85
C GLU A 94 14.38 1.74 11.89
N ALA A 95 13.24 1.21 11.47
CA ALA A 95 12.07 1.04 12.31
C ALA A 95 12.24 -0.13 13.30
N ASP A 96 12.06 0.14 14.59
CA ASP A 96 12.09 -0.88 15.65
C ASP A 96 10.78 -1.68 15.75
N THR A 97 9.67 -1.06 15.37
CA THR A 97 8.33 -1.67 15.49
C THR A 97 7.46 -1.37 14.28
N ARG A 98 6.61 -2.33 13.90
CA ARG A 98 5.56 -2.19 12.91
C ARG A 98 4.24 -2.75 13.45
N ARG A 99 3.19 -1.93 13.46
CA ARG A 99 1.87 -2.29 14.03
C ARG A 99 1.95 -2.79 15.49
N GLY A 100 2.85 -2.20 16.29
CA GLY A 100 3.04 -2.56 17.69
C GLY A 100 3.84 -3.85 17.94
N VAL A 101 4.37 -4.48 16.89
CA VAL A 101 5.21 -5.67 16.97
C VAL A 101 6.63 -5.34 16.52
N ALA A 102 7.64 -5.93 17.15
CA ALA A 102 9.04 -5.71 16.78
C ALA A 102 9.32 -6.18 15.35
N THR A 103 10.11 -5.42 14.59
CA THR A 103 10.49 -5.71 13.21
C THR A 103 11.54 -6.83 13.12
N ILE A 104 11.79 -7.37 11.92
CA ILE A 104 12.83 -8.40 11.70
C ILE A 104 14.21 -7.86 12.05
N ASN A 105 14.53 -6.61 11.61
CA ASN A 105 15.81 -5.97 11.92
C ASN A 105 16.02 -5.77 13.42
N LYS A 106 14.95 -5.57 14.21
CA LYS A 106 15.02 -5.44 15.67
C LYS A 106 15.20 -6.78 16.39
N LEU A 107 14.48 -7.83 15.96
CA LEU A 107 14.50 -9.15 16.61
C LEU A 107 15.74 -9.97 16.26
N TRP A 108 16.25 -9.82 15.05
CA TRP A 108 17.44 -10.52 14.58
C TRP A 108 18.56 -9.51 14.29
N ASP A 109 18.62 -8.99 13.07
CA ASP A 109 19.54 -7.91 12.65
C ASP A 109 19.16 -7.40 11.25
N GLN A 110 19.76 -6.27 10.81
CA GLN A 110 19.53 -5.69 9.48
C GLN A 110 19.89 -6.64 8.34
N ARG A 111 20.98 -7.41 8.46
CA ARG A 111 21.43 -8.35 7.41
C ARG A 111 20.40 -9.45 7.22
N THR A 112 19.90 -9.99 8.33
CA THR A 112 18.83 -11.00 8.33
C THR A 112 17.55 -10.42 7.69
N ALA A 113 17.18 -9.18 7.99
CA ALA A 113 16.01 -8.54 7.40
C ALA A 113 16.14 -8.39 5.88
N VAL A 114 17.27 -7.89 5.38
CA VAL A 114 17.52 -7.75 3.93
C VAL A 114 17.38 -9.10 3.23
N VAL A 115 18.06 -10.15 3.71
CA VAL A 115 18.02 -11.48 3.09
C VAL A 115 16.63 -12.13 3.22
N THR A 116 15.89 -11.87 4.31
CA THR A 116 14.50 -12.33 4.47
C THR A 116 13.59 -11.67 3.43
N GLY A 117 13.74 -10.37 3.21
CA GLY A 117 13.02 -9.65 2.15
C GLY A 117 13.34 -10.22 0.77
N ASP A 118 14.62 -10.43 0.43
CA ASP A 118 15.04 -11.03 -0.84
C ASP A 118 14.43 -12.42 -1.04
N TYR A 119 14.41 -13.24 0.02
CA TYR A 119 13.78 -14.56 -0.02
C TYR A 119 12.28 -14.46 -0.34
N LEU A 120 11.55 -13.54 0.30
CA LEU A 120 10.13 -13.34 0.06
C LEU A 120 9.85 -12.78 -1.35
N PHE A 121 10.69 -11.88 -1.87
CA PHE A 121 10.65 -11.43 -3.27
C PHE A 121 10.79 -12.61 -4.23
N ALA A 122 11.82 -13.43 -4.06
CA ALA A 122 12.06 -14.60 -4.92
C ALA A 122 10.91 -15.61 -4.81
N LYS A 123 10.37 -15.83 -3.60
CA LYS A 123 9.24 -16.73 -3.38
C LYS A 123 7.96 -16.22 -4.04
N SER A 124 7.67 -14.92 -3.97
CA SER A 124 6.52 -14.32 -4.64
C SER A 124 6.61 -14.47 -6.17
N ALA A 125 7.78 -14.23 -6.75
CA ALA A 125 8.04 -14.44 -8.18
C ALA A 125 7.87 -15.92 -8.58
N THR A 126 8.34 -16.88 -7.75
CA THR A 126 8.15 -18.29 -7.99
C THR A 126 6.67 -18.68 -8.03
N LEU A 127 5.85 -18.14 -7.12
CA LEU A 127 4.40 -18.38 -7.14
C LEU A 127 3.75 -17.86 -8.42
N VAL A 128 4.12 -16.65 -8.86
CA VAL A 128 3.59 -16.08 -10.10
C VAL A 128 3.90 -16.96 -11.30
N CYS A 129 5.08 -17.60 -11.35
CA CYS A 129 5.43 -18.54 -12.40
C CYS A 129 4.51 -19.79 -12.42
N GLU A 130 3.96 -20.22 -11.28
CA GLU A 130 3.02 -21.36 -11.20
C GLU A 130 1.71 -21.09 -11.98
N THR A 131 1.37 -19.83 -12.25
CA THR A 131 0.20 -19.47 -13.07
C THR A 131 0.35 -19.87 -14.53
N ASN A 132 1.58 -20.10 -15.01
CA ASN A 132 1.93 -20.32 -16.42
C ASN A 132 1.36 -19.24 -17.36
N ASN A 133 1.21 -18.01 -16.88
CA ASN A 133 0.67 -16.89 -17.64
C ASN A 133 1.74 -15.79 -17.78
N ILE A 134 2.26 -15.63 -18.99
CA ILE A 134 3.33 -14.68 -19.27
C ILE A 134 2.95 -13.21 -19.01
N ARG A 135 1.65 -12.84 -19.17
CA ARG A 135 1.17 -11.49 -18.89
C ARG A 135 1.25 -11.20 -17.38
N VAL A 136 0.84 -12.16 -16.54
CA VAL A 136 0.93 -12.07 -15.08
C VAL A 136 2.40 -11.95 -14.65
N ILE A 137 3.28 -12.80 -15.18
CA ILE A 137 4.72 -12.81 -14.85
C ILE A 137 5.36 -11.45 -15.24
N LYS A 138 5.08 -10.98 -16.45
CA LYS A 138 5.60 -9.70 -16.94
C LYS A 138 5.14 -8.54 -16.06
N ARG A 139 3.82 -8.42 -15.81
CA ARG A 139 3.28 -7.35 -14.96
C ARG A 139 3.87 -7.35 -13.55
N PHE A 140 4.02 -8.54 -12.96
CA PHE A 140 4.62 -8.69 -11.64
C PHE A 140 6.07 -8.22 -11.60
N SER A 141 6.86 -8.52 -12.63
CA SER A 141 8.25 -8.05 -12.76
C SER A 141 8.33 -6.53 -12.93
N GLU A 142 7.45 -5.94 -13.75
CA GLU A 142 7.32 -4.49 -13.91
C GLU A 142 6.97 -3.82 -12.57
N THR A 143 6.10 -4.42 -11.78
CA THR A 143 5.72 -3.91 -10.46
C THR A 143 6.89 -3.87 -9.50
N ILE A 144 7.77 -4.86 -9.50
CA ILE A 144 8.97 -4.85 -8.66
C ILE A 144 9.87 -3.66 -9.04
N MET A 145 10.02 -3.38 -10.35
CA MET A 145 10.76 -2.20 -10.81
C MET A 145 10.07 -0.89 -10.40
N ASP A 146 8.74 -0.81 -10.54
CA ASP A 146 7.95 0.36 -10.13
C ASP A 146 8.13 0.65 -8.64
N LEU A 147 7.96 -0.36 -7.77
CA LEU A 147 8.14 -0.25 -6.32
C LEU A 147 9.55 0.23 -5.95
N SER A 148 10.58 -0.39 -6.56
CA SER A 148 11.98 -0.01 -6.32
C SER A 148 12.27 1.41 -6.80
N SER A 149 11.74 1.80 -7.97
CA SER A 149 11.91 3.15 -8.51
C SER A 149 11.19 4.18 -7.64
N GLY A 150 10.00 3.87 -7.13
CA GLY A 150 9.27 4.72 -6.19
C GLY A 150 10.06 4.96 -4.91
N GLN A 151 10.61 3.90 -4.31
CA GLN A 151 11.44 4.00 -3.11
C GLN A 151 12.74 4.78 -3.34
N LEU A 152 13.42 4.55 -4.46
CA LEU A 152 14.63 5.31 -4.83
C LEU A 152 14.32 6.79 -5.04
N ASN A 153 13.19 7.12 -5.69
CA ASN A 153 12.75 8.50 -5.87
C ASN A 153 12.46 9.18 -4.52
N GLU A 154 11.79 8.49 -3.59
CA GLU A 154 11.52 9.01 -2.25
C GLU A 154 12.81 9.32 -1.50
N LEU A 155 13.77 8.39 -1.48
CA LEU A 155 15.09 8.58 -0.85
C LEU A 155 15.86 9.75 -1.48
N TYR A 156 15.85 9.86 -2.81
CA TYR A 156 16.53 10.93 -3.53
C TYR A 156 15.91 12.30 -3.27
N MET A 157 14.58 12.35 -3.07
CA MET A 157 13.82 13.58 -2.82
C MET A 157 13.69 13.93 -1.34
N ALA A 158 14.16 13.06 -0.43
CA ALA A 158 14.14 13.36 0.99
C ALA A 158 14.89 14.68 1.30
N TYR A 159 14.33 15.46 2.22
CA TYR A 159 14.82 16.79 2.62
C TYR A 159 14.85 17.85 1.51
N ASN A 160 14.23 17.58 0.34
CA ASN A 160 14.17 18.54 -0.76
C ASN A 160 12.86 19.35 -0.70
N VAL A 161 12.92 20.58 -0.22
CA VAL A 161 11.78 21.50 -0.13
C VAL A 161 11.22 21.95 -1.49
N ASN A 162 11.94 21.74 -2.59
CA ASN A 162 11.51 22.11 -3.95
C ASN A 162 10.77 20.97 -4.66
N GLN A 163 10.35 19.93 -3.95
CA GLN A 163 9.54 18.86 -4.53
C GLN A 163 8.21 19.41 -5.05
N THR A 164 7.74 18.86 -6.17
CA THR A 164 6.48 19.27 -6.79
C THR A 164 5.35 18.30 -6.47
N LYS A 165 4.09 18.76 -6.56
CA LYS A 165 2.91 17.90 -6.45
C LYS A 165 2.95 16.75 -7.46
N ASP A 166 3.36 17.00 -8.70
CA ASP A 166 3.44 15.97 -9.74
C ASP A 166 4.53 14.93 -9.41
N GLY A 167 5.67 15.38 -8.87
CA GLY A 167 6.74 14.50 -8.38
C GLY A 167 6.25 13.60 -7.26
N TYR A 168 5.52 14.14 -6.28
CA TYR A 168 4.88 13.39 -5.21
C TYR A 168 3.87 12.37 -5.75
N LEU A 169 2.92 12.78 -6.61
CA LEU A 169 1.91 11.89 -7.19
C LEU A 169 2.55 10.75 -7.99
N ASN A 170 3.62 11.03 -8.73
CA ASN A 170 4.37 9.99 -9.44
C ASN A 170 5.02 9.01 -8.45
N CYS A 171 5.63 9.51 -7.37
CA CYS A 171 6.27 8.68 -6.34
C CYS A 171 5.28 7.73 -5.70
N ILE A 172 4.13 8.21 -5.19
CA ILE A 172 3.11 7.35 -4.56
C ILE A 172 2.41 6.43 -5.57
N SER A 173 2.29 6.83 -6.82
CA SER A 173 1.80 5.97 -7.89
C SER A 173 2.71 4.76 -8.12
N LEU A 174 4.03 4.95 -8.07
CA LEU A 174 5.02 3.87 -8.20
C LEU A 174 5.10 3.04 -6.90
N LYS A 175 5.26 3.69 -5.74
CA LYS A 175 5.50 3.01 -4.45
C LYS A 175 4.27 2.29 -3.92
N THR A 176 3.07 2.84 -4.10
CA THR A 176 1.83 2.29 -3.55
C THR A 176 0.83 1.90 -4.63
N GLY A 177 0.55 2.78 -5.59
CA GLY A 177 -0.43 2.57 -6.65
C GLY A 177 -0.13 1.35 -7.52
N SER A 178 1.15 1.12 -7.87
CA SER A 178 1.59 0.03 -8.75
C SER A 178 1.19 -1.37 -8.25
N LEU A 179 1.30 -1.61 -6.94
CA LEU A 179 0.96 -2.92 -6.39
C LEU A 179 -0.56 -3.14 -6.28
N PHE A 180 -1.36 -2.08 -6.05
CA PHE A 180 -2.82 -2.17 -6.15
C PHE A 180 -3.28 -2.39 -7.61
N GLU A 181 -2.67 -1.67 -8.54
CA GLU A 181 -2.86 -1.84 -9.98
C GLU A 181 -2.61 -3.29 -10.38
N THR A 182 -1.44 -3.82 -10.00
CA THR A 182 -1.05 -5.20 -10.29
C THR A 182 -1.98 -6.21 -9.63
N ALA A 183 -2.38 -5.99 -8.39
CA ALA A 183 -3.32 -6.86 -7.67
C ALA A 183 -4.64 -7.02 -8.45
N CYS A 184 -5.23 -5.91 -8.90
CA CYS A 184 -6.48 -5.95 -9.65
C CYS A 184 -6.30 -6.51 -11.08
N GLU A 185 -5.29 -6.03 -11.83
CA GLU A 185 -5.02 -6.46 -13.20
C GLU A 185 -4.70 -7.96 -13.27
N THR A 186 -3.78 -8.43 -12.43
CA THR A 186 -3.34 -9.82 -12.47
C THR A 186 -4.37 -10.78 -11.88
N GLY A 187 -5.20 -10.33 -10.93
CA GLY A 187 -6.35 -11.09 -10.45
C GLY A 187 -7.33 -11.40 -11.60
N ALA A 188 -7.69 -10.38 -12.40
CA ALA A 188 -8.52 -10.55 -13.58
C ALA A 188 -7.85 -11.43 -14.66
N ILE A 189 -6.59 -11.17 -14.98
CA ILE A 189 -5.85 -11.98 -15.98
C ILE A 189 -5.75 -13.45 -15.55
N ALA A 190 -5.52 -13.71 -14.26
CA ALA A 190 -5.41 -15.05 -13.72
C ALA A 190 -6.74 -15.83 -13.78
N SER A 191 -7.89 -15.14 -13.75
CA SER A 191 -9.20 -15.77 -13.97
C SER A 191 -9.48 -16.09 -15.43
N GLY A 192 -8.65 -15.61 -16.37
CA GLY A 192 -8.86 -15.78 -17.80
C GLY A 192 -9.54 -14.59 -18.49
N ALA A 193 -9.77 -13.49 -17.77
CA ALA A 193 -10.39 -12.30 -18.32
C ALA A 193 -9.57 -11.67 -19.45
N ASP A 194 -10.26 -11.13 -20.44
CA ASP A 194 -9.67 -10.36 -21.53
C ASP A 194 -9.32 -8.91 -21.09
N GLU A 195 -8.80 -8.12 -22.02
CA GLU A 195 -8.41 -6.73 -21.78
C GLU A 195 -9.61 -5.82 -21.46
N LYS A 196 -10.81 -6.14 -21.96
CA LYS A 196 -12.01 -5.34 -21.67
C LYS A 196 -12.38 -5.37 -20.20
N ILE A 197 -12.01 -6.44 -19.50
CA ILE A 197 -12.22 -6.60 -18.05
C ILE A 197 -10.95 -6.19 -17.29
N SER A 198 -9.78 -6.67 -17.70
CA SER A 198 -8.55 -6.46 -16.93
C SER A 198 -8.07 -5.01 -16.95
N GLU A 199 -8.27 -4.25 -18.04
CA GLU A 199 -7.82 -2.87 -18.14
C GLU A 199 -8.62 -1.90 -17.23
N PRO A 200 -9.96 -1.92 -17.16
CA PRO A 200 -10.69 -1.13 -16.18
C PRO A 200 -10.31 -1.47 -14.74
N LEU A 201 -10.11 -2.75 -14.40
CA LEU A 201 -9.68 -3.18 -13.06
C LEU A 201 -8.26 -2.71 -12.73
N LYS A 202 -7.37 -2.69 -13.71
CA LYS A 202 -6.03 -2.09 -13.59
C LYS A 202 -6.12 -0.62 -13.16
N TYR A 203 -6.89 0.21 -13.89
CA TYR A 203 -7.07 1.62 -13.56
C TYR A 203 -7.77 1.83 -12.22
N PHE A 204 -8.76 0.99 -11.89
CA PHE A 204 -9.37 0.95 -10.56
C PHE A 204 -8.31 0.78 -9.47
N GLY A 205 -7.48 -0.25 -9.58
CA GLY A 205 -6.45 -0.55 -8.59
C GLY A 205 -5.46 0.60 -8.41
N ARG A 206 -4.96 1.17 -9.52
CA ARG A 206 -4.02 2.29 -9.47
C ARG A 206 -4.59 3.50 -8.73
N ASN A 207 -5.80 3.92 -9.10
CA ASN A 207 -6.44 5.10 -8.51
C ASN A 207 -6.80 4.86 -7.04
N LEU A 208 -7.29 3.67 -6.68
CA LEU A 208 -7.53 3.28 -5.30
C LEU A 208 -6.24 3.33 -4.46
N GLY A 209 -5.12 2.82 -5.01
CA GLY A 209 -3.83 2.82 -4.33
C GLY A 209 -3.29 4.24 -4.09
N ILE A 210 -3.43 5.14 -5.06
CA ILE A 210 -3.06 6.56 -4.91
C ILE A 210 -3.93 7.23 -3.85
N ALA A 211 -5.28 7.08 -3.91
CA ALA A 211 -6.18 7.62 -2.91
C ALA A 211 -5.87 7.09 -1.51
N PHE A 212 -5.60 5.79 -1.40
CA PHE A 212 -5.22 5.14 -0.14
C PHE A 212 -3.98 5.79 0.46
N GLN A 213 -2.94 6.06 -0.35
CA GLN A 213 -1.71 6.68 0.14
C GLN A 213 -1.95 8.13 0.56
N ILE A 214 -2.69 8.92 -0.24
CA ILE A 214 -3.01 10.32 0.13
C ILE A 214 -3.72 10.37 1.48
N ILE A 215 -4.67 9.45 1.74
CA ILE A 215 -5.35 9.39 3.04
C ILE A 215 -4.38 8.97 4.16
N ASP A 216 -3.45 8.03 3.92
CA ASP A 216 -2.44 7.66 4.91
C ASP A 216 -1.54 8.87 5.27
N ASP A 217 -1.13 9.67 4.28
CA ASP A 217 -0.29 10.86 4.46
C ASP A 217 -1.05 11.97 5.21
N ILE A 218 -2.36 12.13 4.97
CA ILE A 218 -3.20 13.05 5.77
C ILE A 218 -3.27 12.58 7.23
N LEU A 219 -3.44 11.28 7.47
CA LEU A 219 -3.52 10.72 8.81
C LEU A 219 -2.20 10.81 9.58
N ASP A 220 -1.05 10.88 8.89
CA ASP A 220 0.25 11.12 9.56
C ASP A 220 0.32 12.51 10.21
N VAL A 221 -0.42 13.50 9.70
CA VAL A 221 -0.42 14.86 10.26
C VAL A 221 -1.70 15.22 11.03
N ASP A 222 -2.87 14.67 10.65
CA ASP A 222 -4.19 14.99 11.24
C ASP A 222 -4.71 13.89 12.20
N GLY A 223 -4.12 12.72 12.16
CA GLY A 223 -4.51 11.59 13.02
C GLY A 223 -4.13 11.81 14.48
N SER A 224 -4.93 11.23 15.40
CA SER A 224 -4.49 11.15 16.81
C SER A 224 -3.49 10.01 16.98
N GLN A 225 -2.51 10.17 17.87
CA GLN A 225 -1.55 9.12 18.21
C GLN A 225 -2.25 7.82 18.70
N ILE A 226 -3.43 7.96 19.30
CA ILE A 226 -4.27 6.83 19.74
C ILE A 226 -4.85 6.06 18.54
N GLU A 227 -5.16 6.76 17.46
CA GLU A 227 -5.80 6.18 16.26
C GLU A 227 -4.79 5.58 15.30
N THR A 228 -3.64 6.23 15.11
CA THR A 228 -2.59 5.79 14.18
C THR A 228 -1.62 4.79 14.81
N GLY A 229 -1.49 4.80 16.13
CA GLY A 229 -0.52 3.98 16.87
C GLY A 229 0.94 4.43 16.65
N LYS A 230 1.15 5.59 15.99
CA LYS A 230 2.46 6.20 15.70
C LYS A 230 2.48 7.65 16.18
N PRO A 231 3.66 8.22 16.48
CA PRO A 231 3.80 9.66 16.65
C PRO A 231 3.35 10.40 15.38
N ILE A 232 2.78 11.60 15.55
CA ILE A 232 2.33 12.44 14.42
C ILE A 232 3.53 13.10 13.74
N GLY A 233 3.48 13.24 12.39
CA GLY A 233 4.49 13.93 11.60
C GLY A 233 5.76 13.10 11.36
N GLN A 234 5.63 11.78 11.30
CA GLN A 234 6.78 10.90 11.05
C GLN A 234 7.37 11.12 9.66
N ASP A 235 6.54 11.37 8.65
CA ASP A 235 7.00 11.66 7.29
C ASP A 235 7.88 12.92 7.29
N LEU A 236 7.44 13.99 7.96
CA LEU A 236 8.25 15.21 8.12
C LEU A 236 9.55 14.98 8.89
N ALA A 237 9.51 14.15 9.93
CA ALA A 237 10.71 13.81 10.70
C ALA A 237 11.76 13.08 9.85
N HIS A 238 11.33 12.29 8.87
CA HIS A 238 12.19 11.60 7.91
C HIS A 238 12.51 12.43 6.65
N GLY A 239 12.09 13.69 6.59
CA GLY A 239 12.35 14.58 5.45
C GLY A 239 11.46 14.31 4.24
N ILE A 240 10.36 13.57 4.42
CA ILE A 240 9.44 13.22 3.34
C ILE A 240 8.41 14.32 3.16
N MET A 241 8.33 14.86 1.94
CA MET A 241 7.38 15.92 1.56
C MET A 241 6.10 15.30 1.03
N THR A 242 5.12 15.09 1.91
CA THR A 242 3.80 14.56 1.52
C THR A 242 2.87 15.65 1.01
N LEU A 243 1.71 15.27 0.46
CA LEU A 243 0.75 16.20 -0.14
C LEU A 243 0.33 17.35 0.80
N PRO A 244 -0.01 17.10 2.09
CA PRO A 244 -0.32 18.16 3.02
C PRO A 244 0.80 19.19 3.15
N THR A 245 2.05 18.75 3.25
CA THR A 245 3.23 19.62 3.36
C THR A 245 3.42 20.48 2.11
N LEU A 246 3.31 19.87 0.91
CA LEU A 246 3.45 20.58 -0.36
C LEU A 246 2.39 21.65 -0.54
N LEU A 247 1.13 21.35 -0.19
CA LEU A 247 0.04 22.33 -0.30
C LEU A 247 0.16 23.45 0.74
N ALA A 248 0.61 23.15 1.97
CA ALA A 248 0.86 24.17 3.00
C ALA A 248 1.94 25.17 2.57
N ILE A 249 3.07 24.67 2.02
CA ILE A 249 4.13 25.54 1.48
C ILE A 249 3.60 26.40 0.35
N ASN A 250 2.86 25.85 -0.59
CA ASN A 250 2.29 26.61 -1.70
C ASN A 250 1.33 27.73 -1.22
N LYS A 251 0.54 27.47 -0.16
CA LYS A 251 -0.37 28.47 0.45
C LYS A 251 0.39 29.59 1.15
N SER A 252 1.56 29.31 1.72
CA SER A 252 2.34 30.28 2.53
C SER A 252 3.16 31.28 1.71
N ASN A 253 3.13 31.21 0.36
CA ASN A 253 3.95 32.06 -0.51
C ASN A 253 5.48 31.98 -0.20
N GLY A 254 5.95 30.85 0.31
CA GLY A 254 7.37 30.57 0.55
C GLY A 254 7.87 30.84 1.98
N GLU A 255 7.06 31.41 2.87
CA GLU A 255 7.40 31.55 4.30
C GLU A 255 6.91 30.32 5.06
N HIS A 256 7.80 29.40 5.45
CA HIS A 256 7.45 28.17 6.15
C HIS A 256 8.61 27.60 6.99
N PRO A 257 8.32 26.90 8.10
CA PRO A 257 9.35 26.37 9.00
C PRO A 257 10.02 25.08 8.49
N ILE A 258 9.56 24.49 7.38
CA ILE A 258 10.01 23.17 6.90
C ILE A 258 11.50 23.19 6.53
N THR A 259 12.00 24.27 5.92
CA THR A 259 13.43 24.39 5.59
C THR A 259 14.31 24.34 6.84
N ASP A 260 13.88 25.01 7.90
CA ASP A 260 14.61 25.02 9.17
C ASP A 260 14.58 23.63 9.83
N LEU A 261 13.45 22.91 9.76
CA LEU A 261 13.34 21.55 10.22
C LEU A 261 14.32 20.64 9.46
N PHE A 262 14.38 20.74 8.13
CA PHE A 262 15.26 19.88 7.33
C PHE A 262 16.74 20.17 7.54
N ASN A 263 17.10 21.40 7.94
CA ASN A 263 18.45 21.74 8.36
C ASN A 263 18.77 21.30 9.81
N ASN A 264 17.74 21.06 10.64
CA ASN A 264 17.84 20.72 12.06
C ASN A 264 16.94 19.52 12.42
N SER A 265 17.07 18.41 11.71
CA SER A 265 16.15 17.26 11.67
C SER A 265 15.82 16.62 13.04
N TYR A 266 16.57 16.93 14.10
CA TYR A 266 16.36 16.35 15.44
C TYR A 266 15.65 17.31 16.41
N ASP A 267 15.22 18.50 15.98
CA ASP A 267 14.52 19.44 16.86
C ASP A 267 13.02 19.13 16.93
N GLN A 268 12.62 18.47 18.04
CA GLN A 268 11.21 18.11 18.26
C GLN A 268 10.26 19.30 18.39
N LYS A 269 10.75 20.49 18.84
CA LYS A 269 9.92 21.69 18.91
C LYS A 269 9.61 22.21 17.51
N LEU A 270 10.62 22.21 16.66
CA LEU A 270 10.49 22.62 15.28
C LEU A 270 9.62 21.64 14.48
N LEU A 271 9.74 20.32 14.74
CA LEU A 271 8.82 19.32 14.18
C LEU A 271 7.37 19.61 14.58
N ALA A 272 7.11 19.88 15.85
CA ALA A 272 5.76 20.20 16.33
C ALA A 272 5.22 21.52 15.73
N GLU A 273 6.08 22.49 15.42
CA GLU A 273 5.72 23.70 14.70
C GLU A 273 5.37 23.41 13.24
N CYS A 274 6.18 22.62 12.55
CA CYS A 274 5.93 22.17 11.18
C CYS A 274 4.62 21.37 11.06
N VAL A 275 4.35 20.46 11.99
CA VAL A 275 3.08 19.71 12.02
C VAL A 275 1.90 20.69 12.14
N ARG A 276 1.95 21.65 13.07
CA ARG A 276 0.87 22.67 13.20
C ARG A 276 0.71 23.51 11.95
N PHE A 277 1.81 23.85 11.27
CA PHE A 277 1.77 24.57 10.00
C PHE A 277 1.04 23.77 8.92
N VAL A 278 1.27 22.46 8.85
CA VAL A 278 0.66 21.56 7.86
C VAL A 278 -0.79 21.22 8.20
N GLN A 279 -1.19 21.27 9.48
CA GLN A 279 -2.56 21.01 9.97
C GLN A 279 -3.56 22.13 9.62
N ASP A 280 -3.21 23.05 8.70
CA ASP A 280 -4.14 24.06 8.21
C ASP A 280 -5.39 23.39 7.58
N LYS A 281 -6.56 23.83 8.05
CA LYS A 281 -7.85 23.21 7.68
C LYS A 281 -8.10 23.23 6.17
N ASP A 282 -7.83 24.36 5.50
CA ASP A 282 -8.06 24.48 4.05
C ASP A 282 -7.09 23.58 3.27
N VAL A 283 -5.85 23.39 3.78
CA VAL A 283 -4.86 22.49 3.20
C VAL A 283 -5.35 21.04 3.29
N LEU A 284 -5.79 20.60 4.47
CA LEU A 284 -6.29 19.26 4.67
C LEU A 284 -7.55 18.98 3.85
N GLU A 285 -8.49 19.95 3.77
CA GLU A 285 -9.66 19.83 2.91
C GLU A 285 -9.30 19.66 1.43
N GLN A 286 -8.29 20.40 0.93
CA GLN A 286 -7.77 20.21 -0.43
C GLN A 286 -7.15 18.84 -0.63
N CYS A 287 -6.40 18.32 0.35
CA CYS A 287 -5.85 16.97 0.28
C CYS A 287 -6.95 15.92 0.20
N TYR A 288 -7.99 16.03 1.04
CA TYR A 288 -9.15 15.15 1.01
C TYR A 288 -9.88 15.22 -0.33
N GLN A 289 -10.05 16.42 -0.91
CA GLN A 289 -10.68 16.56 -2.22
C GLN A 289 -9.88 15.82 -3.31
N ILE A 290 -8.55 15.94 -3.30
CA ILE A 290 -7.69 15.23 -4.26
C ILE A 290 -7.81 13.70 -4.07
N ALA A 291 -7.87 13.21 -2.83
CA ALA A 291 -8.10 11.80 -2.57
C ALA A 291 -9.48 11.33 -3.07
N GLN A 292 -10.53 12.15 -2.90
CA GLN A 292 -11.87 11.89 -3.42
C GLN A 292 -11.90 11.85 -4.94
N ASP A 293 -11.18 12.73 -5.63
CA ASP A 293 -11.06 12.73 -7.08
C ASP A 293 -10.45 11.41 -7.60
N TYR A 294 -9.42 10.89 -6.94
CA TYR A 294 -8.86 9.57 -7.26
C TYR A 294 -9.83 8.41 -6.96
N CYS A 295 -10.59 8.50 -5.88
CA CYS A 295 -11.64 7.54 -5.59
C CYS A 295 -12.74 7.54 -6.66
N GLU A 296 -13.16 8.71 -7.14
CA GLU A 296 -14.16 8.80 -8.22
C GLU A 296 -13.59 8.24 -9.54
N MET A 297 -12.31 8.53 -9.89
CA MET A 297 -11.66 7.90 -11.05
C MET A 297 -11.60 6.36 -10.94
N ALA A 298 -11.43 5.83 -9.72
CA ALA A 298 -11.51 4.39 -9.49
C ALA A 298 -12.92 3.87 -9.76
N LEU A 299 -13.95 4.52 -9.20
CA LEU A 299 -15.35 4.15 -9.41
C LEU A 299 -15.77 4.24 -10.89
N ASP A 300 -15.31 5.27 -11.61
CA ASP A 300 -15.57 5.42 -13.06
C ASP A 300 -15.00 4.25 -13.87
N SER A 301 -13.88 3.70 -13.43
CA SER A 301 -13.30 2.52 -14.06
C SER A 301 -14.20 1.28 -13.87
N LEU A 302 -14.80 1.11 -12.69
CA LEU A 302 -15.74 0.00 -12.42
C LEU A 302 -17.04 0.12 -13.19
N ARG A 303 -17.54 1.34 -13.45
CA ARG A 303 -18.79 1.58 -14.21
C ARG A 303 -18.72 1.06 -15.66
N LYS A 304 -17.52 0.75 -16.16
CA LYS A 304 -17.29 0.16 -17.50
C LYS A 304 -17.51 -1.36 -17.52
N LEU A 305 -17.69 -1.99 -16.38
CA LEU A 305 -17.82 -3.43 -16.22
C LEU A 305 -19.26 -3.81 -15.88
N ASP A 306 -19.62 -5.05 -16.21
CA ASP A 306 -20.91 -5.60 -15.83
C ASP A 306 -21.04 -5.70 -14.31
N SER A 307 -22.21 -5.31 -13.79
CA SER A 307 -22.47 -5.31 -12.35
C SER A 307 -22.53 -6.72 -11.78
N ASN A 308 -21.80 -6.92 -10.68
CA ASN A 308 -21.84 -8.13 -9.89
C ASN A 308 -21.60 -7.82 -8.40
N ARG A 309 -21.80 -8.81 -7.53
CA ARG A 309 -21.61 -8.63 -6.07
C ARG A 309 -20.18 -8.19 -5.69
N CYS A 310 -19.16 -8.61 -6.44
CA CYS A 310 -17.79 -8.22 -6.17
C CYS A 310 -17.53 -6.75 -6.57
N GLN A 311 -18.27 -6.21 -7.56
CA GLN A 311 -18.25 -4.78 -7.85
C GLN A 311 -18.79 -3.97 -6.67
N ASP A 312 -19.90 -4.39 -6.03
CA ASP A 312 -20.43 -3.75 -4.83
C ASP A 312 -19.41 -3.76 -3.68
N SER A 313 -18.67 -4.86 -3.53
CA SER A 313 -17.58 -4.97 -2.56
C SER A 313 -16.42 -4.03 -2.87
N LEU A 314 -16.03 -3.85 -4.14
CA LEU A 314 -14.99 -2.89 -4.54
C LEU A 314 -15.45 -1.44 -4.30
N ILE A 315 -16.72 -1.12 -4.57
CA ILE A 315 -17.32 0.20 -4.27
C ILE A 315 -17.28 0.46 -2.77
N GLU A 316 -17.69 -0.51 -1.95
CA GLU A 316 -17.66 -0.38 -0.49
C GLU A 316 -16.22 -0.22 0.03
N LEU A 317 -15.23 -0.88 -0.60
CA LEU A 317 -13.83 -0.68 -0.25
C LEU A 317 -13.38 0.76 -0.50
N VAL A 318 -13.78 1.39 -1.61
CA VAL A 318 -13.52 2.81 -1.89
C VAL A 318 -14.14 3.68 -0.80
N ASN A 319 -15.42 3.42 -0.42
CA ASN A 319 -16.08 4.12 0.68
C ASN A 319 -15.31 3.96 2.00
N CYS A 320 -14.82 2.76 2.28
CA CYS A 320 -14.00 2.51 3.46
C CYS A 320 -12.68 3.31 3.46
N VAL A 321 -12.08 3.56 2.29
CA VAL A 321 -10.84 4.37 2.17
C VAL A 321 -11.15 5.84 2.44
N ILE A 322 -12.18 6.40 1.81
CA ILE A 322 -12.56 7.82 2.01
C ILE A 322 -12.94 8.09 3.47
N ASN A 323 -13.72 7.18 4.07
CA ASN A 323 -14.27 7.34 5.42
C ASN A 323 -13.27 7.02 6.53
N ARG A 324 -12.00 6.80 6.25
CA ARG A 324 -10.94 6.65 7.28
C ARG A 324 -10.74 7.91 8.12
N ARG A 325 -11.37 9.01 7.72
CA ARG A 325 -11.39 10.29 8.45
C ARG A 325 -12.19 10.26 9.76
N MET A 326 -13.13 9.27 9.94
CA MET A 326 -14.07 9.21 11.07
C MET A 326 -13.75 8.08 12.04
#